data_95cbe47dcb5ee7fadccccb48179167af
#
_entry.id   95cbe47dcb5ee7fadccccb48179167af
#
_cell.length_a   1.000
_cell.length_b   1.000
_cell.length_c   1.000
_cell.angle_alpha   90.00
_cell.angle_beta   90.00
_cell.angle_gamma   90.00
#
_symmetry.space_group_name_H-M   'P 1'
#
loop_
_entity.id
_entity.type
_entity.pdbx_description
1 polymer ?
#
loop_
_entity_poly.entity_id
_entity_poly.type
_entity_poly.pdbx_seq_one_letter_code
_entity_poly.pdbx_strand_id
1 'polypeptide(L)'
;EINETIVVYGFGLIGNIASRILKASGLNIIVTDIDDSKREEAEKLGFIFCNPTRVNLENFINDKTDNNGCDSVLICTNSKNSEPIIQSSKIVRKLGKIILIGEAQIEIPRKIFYDKEITFEVSKSYGPGRYDYNYENKGLDYPFEYVRWTENRNIETIINLIQKKSISFKDLIYNTYEIDDYKNAYKTITSNETSKAVLFKYSFDSKETKNNFISSEINSFSDKEFSAIGAGNQSLSVLFPIFKKKGNLNFISGNSPINISNSIKKFGFKNFIENENELYTNKNIKNLIISTPHFLHAENIIKSIKNNKNIFLE
;
A
#
# COMPACT_ATOMS: atom_id res chain seq x y z
N GLU A 1 8.47 13.27 -20.63
CA GLU A 1 9.75 13.51 -21.31
C GLU A 1 10.50 14.67 -20.63
N ILE A 2 11.74 14.94 -21.04
CA ILE A 2 12.50 16.07 -20.49
C ILE A 2 11.72 17.37 -20.69
N ASN A 3 11.72 18.22 -19.66
CA ASN A 3 11.04 19.52 -19.65
C ASN A 3 9.50 19.49 -19.59
N GLU A 4 8.88 18.31 -19.50
CA GLU A 4 7.44 18.24 -19.19
C GLU A 4 7.15 18.79 -17.79
N THR A 5 5.96 19.39 -17.64
CA THR A 5 5.47 19.88 -16.34
C THR A 5 4.56 18.86 -15.70
N ILE A 6 4.98 18.38 -14.52
CA ILE A 6 4.22 17.39 -13.73
C ILE A 6 3.68 18.04 -12.47
N VAL A 7 2.38 17.85 -12.23
CA VAL A 7 1.76 18.20 -10.94
C VAL A 7 1.74 16.97 -10.05
N VAL A 8 2.34 17.07 -8.87
CA VAL A 8 2.24 16.05 -7.82
C VAL A 8 1.19 16.50 -6.81
N TYR A 9 0.06 15.82 -6.81
CA TYR A 9 -1.10 16.12 -5.98
C TYR A 9 -0.99 15.36 -4.64
N GLY A 10 -0.60 16.07 -3.58
CA GLY A 10 -0.24 15.55 -2.27
C GLY A 10 1.28 15.47 -2.07
N PHE A 11 1.81 16.28 -1.15
CA PHE A 11 3.24 16.36 -0.82
C PHE A 11 3.55 15.72 0.54
N GLY A 12 2.99 14.49 0.75
CA GLY A 12 3.39 13.58 1.82
C GLY A 12 4.68 12.82 1.46
N LEU A 13 5.01 11.76 2.19
CA LEU A 13 6.23 10.97 1.97
C LEU A 13 6.35 10.49 0.52
N ILE A 14 5.29 9.87 -0.03
CA ILE A 14 5.28 9.32 -1.40
C ILE A 14 5.40 10.45 -2.43
N GLY A 15 4.62 11.53 -2.28
CA GLY A 15 4.69 12.66 -3.20
C GLY A 15 6.04 13.37 -3.20
N ASN A 16 6.67 13.50 -2.03
CA ASN A 16 8.01 14.08 -1.90
C ASN A 16 9.06 13.21 -2.59
N ILE A 17 9.04 11.89 -2.37
CA ILE A 17 9.94 10.94 -3.04
C ILE A 17 9.75 11.00 -4.57
N ALA A 18 8.50 10.93 -5.04
CA ALA A 18 8.17 10.99 -6.46
C ALA A 18 8.68 12.30 -7.10
N SER A 19 8.45 13.45 -6.44
CA SER A 19 8.89 14.76 -6.92
C SER A 19 10.40 14.83 -7.13
N ARG A 20 11.19 14.27 -6.21
CA ARG A 20 12.67 14.23 -6.31
C ARG A 20 13.14 13.35 -7.48
N ILE A 21 12.51 12.20 -7.68
CA ILE A 21 12.83 11.29 -8.78
C ILE A 21 12.51 11.96 -10.12
N LEU A 22 11.33 12.55 -10.24
CA LEU A 22 10.88 13.24 -11.45
C LEU A 22 11.79 14.43 -11.78
N LYS A 23 12.16 15.24 -10.78
CA LYS A 23 13.12 16.34 -10.96
C LYS A 23 14.48 15.85 -11.44
N ALA A 24 15.00 14.77 -10.85
CA ALA A 24 16.25 14.16 -11.27
C ALA A 24 16.19 13.60 -12.71
N SER A 25 14.98 13.35 -13.21
CA SER A 25 14.72 12.93 -14.60
C SER A 25 14.54 14.12 -15.59
N GLY A 26 14.72 15.37 -15.12
CA GLY A 26 14.68 16.55 -15.97
C GLY A 26 13.28 17.13 -16.19
N LEU A 27 12.34 16.86 -15.29
CA LEU A 27 10.96 17.36 -15.36
C LEU A 27 10.76 18.60 -14.50
N ASN A 28 9.84 19.47 -14.87
CA ASN A 28 9.41 20.61 -14.08
C ASN A 28 8.33 20.17 -13.10
N ILE A 29 8.51 20.42 -11.81
CA ILE A 29 7.65 19.88 -10.77
C ILE A 29 6.88 20.99 -10.06
N ILE A 30 5.57 20.87 -10.06
CA ILE A 30 4.65 21.63 -9.23
C ILE A 30 4.05 20.67 -8.21
N VAL A 31 4.20 20.96 -6.93
CA VAL A 31 3.63 20.17 -5.85
C VAL A 31 2.42 20.86 -5.24
N THR A 32 1.38 20.10 -4.91
CA THR A 32 0.20 20.64 -4.23
C THR A 32 -0.03 19.93 -2.90
N ASP A 33 -0.36 20.68 -1.88
CA ASP A 33 -0.81 20.12 -0.59
C ASP A 33 -1.73 21.12 0.11
N ILE A 34 -2.65 20.62 0.92
CA ILE A 34 -3.55 21.46 1.75
C ILE A 34 -2.85 22.01 2.98
N ASP A 35 -1.72 21.42 3.36
CA ASP A 35 -0.90 21.82 4.50
C ASP A 35 0.21 22.77 4.05
N ASP A 36 0.05 24.07 4.37
CA ASP A 36 1.03 25.11 4.03
C ASP A 36 2.36 24.94 4.75
N SER A 37 2.46 24.18 5.82
CA SER A 37 3.74 23.94 6.51
C SER A 37 4.77 23.25 5.62
N LYS A 38 4.32 22.55 4.56
CA LYS A 38 5.16 21.87 3.59
C LYS A 38 5.76 22.78 2.52
N ARG A 39 5.29 24.02 2.41
CA ARG A 39 5.74 25.00 1.40
C ARG A 39 7.24 25.21 1.46
N GLU A 40 7.76 25.54 2.63
CA GLU A 40 9.18 25.85 2.81
C GLU A 40 10.08 24.66 2.38
N GLU A 41 9.68 23.43 2.71
CA GLU A 41 10.40 22.24 2.28
C GLU A 41 10.37 22.06 0.76
N ALA A 42 9.20 22.25 0.16
CA ALA A 42 9.03 22.13 -1.29
C ALA A 42 9.89 23.17 -2.04
N GLU A 43 9.85 24.42 -1.61
CA GLU A 43 10.60 25.53 -2.23
C GLU A 43 12.11 25.36 -2.04
N LYS A 44 12.60 24.88 -0.88
CA LYS A 44 14.02 24.54 -0.66
C LYS A 44 14.51 23.44 -1.62
N LEU A 45 13.64 22.52 -1.99
CA LEU A 45 13.94 21.48 -2.98
C LEU A 45 13.83 21.98 -4.42
N GLY A 46 13.41 23.26 -4.60
CA GLY A 46 13.24 23.92 -5.88
C GLY A 46 12.01 23.41 -6.63
N PHE A 47 10.96 23.08 -5.91
CA PHE A 47 9.61 22.83 -6.45
C PHE A 47 8.76 24.09 -6.36
N ILE A 48 7.80 24.23 -7.25
CA ILE A 48 6.75 25.25 -7.13
C ILE A 48 5.66 24.66 -6.24
N PHE A 49 5.28 25.35 -5.16
CA PHE A 49 4.24 24.89 -4.24
C PHE A 49 2.92 25.62 -4.44
N CYS A 50 1.82 24.89 -4.39
CA CYS A 50 0.46 25.43 -4.45
C CYS A 50 -0.44 24.77 -3.42
N ASN A 51 -1.18 25.57 -2.63
CA ASN A 51 -2.24 25.07 -1.78
C ASN A 51 -3.59 25.21 -2.50
N PRO A 52 -4.22 24.10 -2.93
CA PRO A 52 -5.45 24.12 -3.75
C PRO A 52 -6.68 24.57 -2.98
N THR A 53 -6.61 24.72 -1.64
CA THR A 53 -7.71 25.26 -0.84
C THR A 53 -7.68 26.78 -0.74
N ARG A 54 -6.55 27.41 -1.06
CA ARG A 54 -6.34 28.86 -0.96
C ARG A 54 -6.36 29.59 -2.29
N VAL A 55 -6.05 28.87 -3.37
CA VAL A 55 -6.03 29.45 -4.72
C VAL A 55 -6.80 28.56 -5.68
N ASN A 56 -7.29 29.14 -6.75
CA ASN A 56 -7.85 28.35 -7.85
C ASN A 56 -6.72 27.61 -8.56
N LEU A 57 -6.70 26.29 -8.40
CA LEU A 57 -5.62 25.44 -8.91
C LEU A 57 -5.52 25.51 -10.45
N GLU A 58 -6.65 25.58 -11.16
CA GLU A 58 -6.68 25.65 -12.61
C GLU A 58 -6.03 26.95 -13.12
N ASN A 59 -6.38 28.08 -12.54
CA ASN A 59 -5.77 29.37 -12.89
C ASN A 59 -4.27 29.35 -12.56
N PHE A 60 -3.89 28.82 -11.41
CA PHE A 60 -2.48 28.73 -11.01
C PHE A 60 -1.65 27.89 -11.98
N ILE A 61 -2.14 26.73 -12.40
CA ILE A 61 -1.41 25.86 -13.33
C ILE A 61 -1.37 26.51 -14.73
N ASN A 62 -2.46 27.10 -15.18
CA ASN A 62 -2.48 27.81 -16.46
C ASN A 62 -1.45 28.93 -16.53
N ASP A 63 -1.30 29.68 -15.44
CA ASP A 63 -0.28 30.74 -15.29
C ASP A 63 1.16 30.20 -15.42
N LYS A 64 1.42 28.98 -14.93
CA LYS A 64 2.74 28.34 -14.94
C LYS A 64 3.02 27.51 -16.20
N THR A 65 2.04 27.35 -17.06
CA THR A 65 2.11 26.51 -18.26
C THR A 65 1.63 27.22 -19.54
N ASP A 66 1.66 28.55 -19.55
CA ASP A 66 1.23 29.38 -20.68
C ASP A 66 -0.16 28.98 -21.21
N ASN A 67 -1.10 28.70 -20.30
CA ASN A 67 -2.47 28.22 -20.55
C ASN A 67 -2.57 26.85 -21.26
N ASN A 68 -1.49 26.08 -21.32
CA ASN A 68 -1.53 24.74 -21.93
C ASN A 68 -2.00 23.64 -20.97
N GLY A 69 -1.93 23.87 -19.66
CA GLY A 69 -2.08 22.85 -18.64
C GLY A 69 -0.81 22.01 -18.44
N CYS A 70 -0.77 21.19 -17.40
CA CYS A 70 0.38 20.31 -17.14
C CYS A 70 0.34 19.04 -18.01
N ASP A 71 1.49 18.43 -18.26
CA ASP A 71 1.60 17.22 -19.07
C ASP A 71 1.02 16.00 -18.38
N SER A 72 1.29 15.90 -17.08
CA SER A 72 0.76 14.78 -16.28
C SER A 72 0.49 15.21 -14.84
N VAL A 73 -0.40 14.46 -14.18
CA VAL A 73 -0.68 14.60 -12.75
C VAL A 73 -0.43 13.28 -12.04
N LEU A 74 0.37 13.29 -10.98
CA LEU A 74 0.51 12.18 -10.05
C LEU A 74 -0.32 12.45 -8.80
N ILE A 75 -1.31 11.61 -8.52
CA ILE A 75 -2.14 11.72 -7.32
C ILE A 75 -1.55 10.82 -6.24
N CYS A 76 -0.88 11.44 -5.25
CA CYS A 76 -0.19 10.78 -4.13
C CYS A 76 -0.92 10.97 -2.79
N THR A 77 -2.12 11.52 -2.80
CA THR A 77 -2.92 11.76 -1.60
C THR A 77 -3.84 10.59 -1.29
N ASN A 78 -4.24 10.48 -0.02
CA ASN A 78 -5.32 9.62 0.42
C ASN A 78 -6.59 10.49 0.53
N SER A 79 -7.66 10.12 -0.15
CA SER A 79 -8.91 10.88 -0.19
C SER A 79 -10.13 9.96 -0.16
N LYS A 80 -11.11 10.32 0.67
CA LYS A 80 -12.39 9.59 0.74
C LYS A 80 -13.35 9.94 -0.40
N ASN A 81 -12.98 10.88 -1.26
CA ASN A 81 -13.77 11.31 -2.41
C ASN A 81 -12.91 11.38 -3.68
N SER A 82 -13.52 11.69 -4.80
CA SER A 82 -12.89 11.80 -6.13
C SER A 82 -12.38 13.20 -6.47
N GLU A 83 -12.42 14.16 -5.54
CA GLU A 83 -11.99 15.54 -5.78
C GLU A 83 -10.58 15.64 -6.38
N PRO A 84 -9.56 14.87 -5.92
CA PRO A 84 -8.25 14.90 -6.55
C PRO A 84 -8.27 14.55 -8.05
N ILE A 85 -9.11 13.59 -8.45
CA ILE A 85 -9.24 13.19 -9.86
C ILE A 85 -9.94 14.28 -10.67
N ILE A 86 -11.01 14.86 -10.11
CA ILE A 86 -11.77 15.93 -10.75
C ILE A 86 -10.90 17.17 -10.96
N GLN A 87 -10.15 17.59 -9.93
CA GLN A 87 -9.22 18.73 -10.04
C GLN A 87 -8.11 18.43 -11.05
N SER A 88 -7.54 17.24 -11.02
CA SER A 88 -6.49 16.81 -11.96
C SER A 88 -6.98 16.86 -13.41
N SER A 89 -8.23 16.48 -13.68
CA SER A 89 -8.79 16.51 -15.02
C SER A 89 -8.92 17.94 -15.59
N LYS A 90 -9.11 18.95 -14.72
CA LYS A 90 -9.18 20.35 -15.13
C LYS A 90 -7.84 20.91 -15.53
N ILE A 91 -6.78 20.56 -14.77
CA ILE A 91 -5.44 21.15 -14.90
C ILE A 91 -4.52 20.42 -15.90
N VAL A 92 -4.80 19.15 -16.22
CA VAL A 92 -4.02 18.41 -17.21
C VAL A 92 -4.35 18.88 -18.62
N ARG A 93 -3.33 18.94 -19.49
CA ARG A 93 -3.53 19.32 -20.90
C ARG A 93 -4.33 18.30 -21.70
N LYS A 94 -4.71 18.62 -22.91
CA LYS A 94 -5.24 17.65 -23.87
C LYS A 94 -4.21 16.56 -24.14
N LEU A 95 -4.65 15.30 -24.25
CA LEU A 95 -3.81 14.11 -24.40
C LEU A 95 -2.83 13.89 -23.23
N GLY A 96 -3.07 14.54 -22.07
CA GLY A 96 -2.24 14.38 -20.90
C GLY A 96 -2.60 13.13 -20.09
N LYS A 97 -1.85 12.88 -19.00
CA LYS A 97 -2.00 11.67 -18.22
C LYS A 97 -2.27 11.98 -16.74
N ILE A 98 -3.16 11.21 -16.14
CA ILE A 98 -3.41 11.21 -14.69
C ILE A 98 -3.07 9.83 -14.14
N ILE A 99 -2.19 9.77 -13.15
CA ILE A 99 -1.73 8.53 -12.51
C ILE A 99 -2.12 8.58 -11.03
N LEU A 100 -2.96 7.64 -10.61
CA LEU A 100 -3.34 7.46 -9.21
C LEU A 100 -2.38 6.49 -8.53
N ILE A 101 -1.60 7.00 -7.57
CA ILE A 101 -0.68 6.22 -6.72
C ILE A 101 -1.28 6.05 -5.33
N GLY A 102 -1.90 7.12 -4.80
CA GLY A 102 -2.57 7.11 -3.51
C GLY A 102 -3.90 6.35 -3.54
N GLU A 103 -4.61 6.40 -2.43
CA GLU A 103 -5.94 5.82 -2.31
C GLU A 103 -7.00 6.93 -2.42
N ALA A 104 -7.79 6.93 -3.49
CA ALA A 104 -8.90 7.85 -3.68
C ALA A 104 -10.11 7.13 -4.26
N GLN A 105 -11.31 7.63 -3.95
CA GLN A 105 -12.49 7.16 -4.66
C GLN A 105 -12.39 7.53 -6.14
N ILE A 106 -12.67 6.58 -7.02
CA ILE A 106 -12.57 6.79 -8.47
C ILE A 106 -13.95 7.12 -9.04
N GLU A 107 -14.12 8.39 -9.36
CA GLU A 107 -15.26 8.90 -10.14
C GLU A 107 -14.71 9.81 -11.25
N ILE A 108 -14.90 9.37 -12.49
CA ILE A 108 -14.30 10.02 -13.65
C ILE A 108 -15.35 10.92 -14.33
N PRO A 109 -15.14 12.25 -14.41
CA PRO A 109 -16.02 13.15 -15.12
C PRO A 109 -15.91 12.94 -16.64
N ARG A 110 -16.75 12.05 -17.17
CA ARG A 110 -16.65 11.56 -18.56
C ARG A 110 -16.49 12.68 -19.60
N LYS A 111 -17.21 13.81 -19.45
CA LYS A 111 -17.15 14.89 -20.43
C LYS A 111 -15.74 15.46 -20.58
N ILE A 112 -15.08 15.83 -19.46
CA ILE A 112 -13.72 16.42 -19.50
C ILE A 112 -12.71 15.40 -20.03
N PHE A 113 -12.83 14.14 -19.60
CA PHE A 113 -11.94 13.07 -20.07
C PHE A 113 -12.08 12.82 -21.58
N TYR A 114 -13.31 12.87 -22.10
CA TYR A 114 -13.56 12.74 -23.51
C TYR A 114 -13.04 13.93 -24.31
N ASP A 115 -13.35 15.16 -23.87
CA ASP A 115 -12.97 16.39 -24.58
C ASP A 115 -11.45 16.59 -24.64
N LYS A 116 -10.73 16.16 -23.60
CA LYS A 116 -9.27 16.25 -23.50
C LYS A 116 -8.54 14.96 -23.88
N GLU A 117 -9.23 13.85 -24.14
CA GLU A 117 -8.63 12.53 -24.40
C GLU A 117 -7.62 12.12 -23.34
N ILE A 118 -7.99 12.28 -22.04
CA ILE A 118 -7.12 12.05 -20.91
C ILE A 118 -6.86 10.54 -20.71
N THR A 119 -5.59 10.16 -20.57
CA THR A 119 -5.23 8.82 -20.10
C THR A 119 -5.28 8.77 -18.57
N PHE A 120 -6.02 7.80 -18.02
CA PHE A 120 -6.05 7.55 -16.57
C PHE A 120 -5.50 6.18 -16.25
N GLU A 121 -4.59 6.12 -15.28
CA GLU A 121 -3.93 4.89 -14.88
C GLU A 121 -3.91 4.77 -13.36
N VAL A 122 -4.20 3.59 -12.83
CA VAL A 122 -3.99 3.26 -11.42
C VAL A 122 -2.66 2.51 -11.31
N SER A 123 -1.71 3.11 -10.61
CA SER A 123 -0.40 2.51 -10.41
C SER A 123 -0.47 1.37 -9.42
N LYS A 124 0.04 0.20 -9.83
CA LYS A 124 0.31 -0.92 -8.93
C LYS A 124 1.76 -0.88 -8.49
N SER A 125 2.00 -1.15 -7.21
CA SER A 125 3.35 -1.16 -6.64
C SER A 125 4.33 -2.06 -7.40
N TYR A 126 5.61 -1.72 -7.40
CA TYR A 126 6.77 -2.44 -7.93
C TYR A 126 6.97 -2.45 -9.45
N GLY A 127 5.91 -2.56 -10.24
CA GLY A 127 5.99 -2.76 -11.68
C GLY A 127 6.00 -4.23 -12.11
N PRO A 128 6.25 -4.53 -13.39
CA PRO A 128 6.31 -5.90 -13.93
C PRO A 128 7.32 -6.77 -13.21
N GLY A 129 6.94 -8.01 -12.95
CA GLY A 129 7.75 -9.01 -12.22
C GLY A 129 7.12 -9.43 -10.90
N ARG A 130 6.44 -8.51 -10.22
CA ARG A 130 5.78 -8.81 -8.96
C ARG A 130 4.65 -9.83 -9.13
N TYR A 131 4.65 -10.85 -8.27
CA TYR A 131 3.74 -12.00 -8.30
C TYR A 131 3.92 -12.95 -9.50
N ASP A 132 4.96 -12.79 -10.29
CA ASP A 132 5.36 -13.78 -11.29
C ASP A 132 6.35 -14.76 -10.66
N TYR A 133 5.93 -16.01 -10.50
CA TYR A 133 6.75 -17.06 -9.90
C TYR A 133 8.08 -17.29 -10.63
N ASN A 134 8.09 -17.18 -11.95
CA ASN A 134 9.32 -17.37 -12.73
C ASN A 134 10.29 -16.23 -12.48
N TYR A 135 9.79 -15.00 -12.36
CA TYR A 135 10.61 -13.84 -12.09
C TYR A 135 11.13 -13.84 -10.64
N GLU A 136 10.24 -13.95 -9.64
CA GLU A 136 10.60 -13.81 -8.22
C GLU A 136 11.37 -15.04 -7.67
N ASN A 137 10.97 -16.26 -8.05
CA ASN A 137 11.50 -17.48 -7.44
C ASN A 137 12.55 -18.17 -8.29
N LYS A 138 12.48 -18.07 -9.62
CA LYS A 138 13.44 -18.68 -10.52
C LYS A 138 14.47 -17.70 -11.09
N GLY A 139 14.32 -16.40 -10.84
CA GLY A 139 15.24 -15.38 -11.34
C GLY A 139 15.20 -15.19 -12.87
N LEU A 140 14.10 -15.57 -13.53
CA LEU A 140 13.95 -15.41 -14.96
C LEU A 140 13.40 -14.01 -15.26
N ASP A 141 14.28 -13.11 -15.68
CA ASP A 141 13.91 -11.74 -16.03
C ASP A 141 13.20 -11.68 -17.39
N TYR A 142 12.40 -10.63 -17.58
CA TYR A 142 11.74 -10.35 -18.85
C TYR A 142 12.74 -9.83 -19.89
N PRO A 143 12.54 -10.15 -21.19
CA PRO A 143 13.34 -9.59 -22.25
C PRO A 143 13.31 -8.06 -22.20
N PHE A 144 14.52 -7.45 -22.18
CA PHE A 144 14.69 -6.00 -22.02
C PHE A 144 13.97 -5.19 -23.11
N GLU A 145 13.95 -5.72 -24.34
CA GLU A 145 13.31 -5.08 -25.49
C GLU A 145 11.80 -4.90 -25.34
N TYR A 146 11.14 -5.83 -24.62
CA TYR A 146 9.70 -5.84 -24.45
C TYR A 146 9.23 -5.25 -23.11
N VAL A 147 10.04 -5.40 -22.06
CA VAL A 147 9.72 -4.92 -20.72
C VAL A 147 10.90 -4.14 -20.17
N ARG A 148 10.94 -2.84 -20.49
CA ARG A 148 12.06 -1.96 -20.11
C ARG A 148 12.17 -1.81 -18.58
N TRP A 149 11.06 -1.65 -17.89
CA TRP A 149 10.98 -1.34 -16.47
C TRP A 149 10.34 -2.48 -15.69
N THR A 150 11.19 -3.40 -15.23
CA THR A 150 10.80 -4.45 -14.30
C THR A 150 11.01 -4.00 -12.86
N GLU A 151 10.45 -4.72 -11.89
CA GLU A 151 10.64 -4.48 -10.46
C GLU A 151 12.12 -4.26 -10.10
N ASN A 152 12.99 -5.19 -10.49
CA ASN A 152 14.41 -5.11 -10.19
C ASN A 152 15.10 -3.91 -10.84
N ARG A 153 14.83 -3.65 -12.12
CA ARG A 153 15.41 -2.52 -12.86
C ARG A 153 14.97 -1.18 -12.29
N ASN A 154 13.72 -1.09 -11.78
CA ASN A 154 13.24 0.09 -11.06
C ASN A 154 14.06 0.33 -9.79
N ILE A 155 14.26 -0.71 -8.96
CA ILE A 155 15.05 -0.62 -7.72
C ILE A 155 16.52 -0.25 -8.04
N GLU A 156 17.15 -0.91 -9.00
CA GLU A 156 18.51 -0.60 -9.42
C GLU A 156 18.68 0.87 -9.87
N THR A 157 17.70 1.37 -10.63
CA THR A 157 17.73 2.76 -11.10
C THR A 157 17.73 3.75 -9.94
N ILE A 158 16.88 3.53 -8.93
CA ILE A 158 16.81 4.40 -7.74
C ILE A 158 18.11 4.31 -6.93
N ILE A 159 18.66 3.10 -6.73
CA ILE A 159 19.95 2.92 -6.05
C ILE A 159 21.07 3.67 -6.78
N ASN A 160 21.12 3.59 -8.10
CA ASN A 160 22.10 4.30 -8.92
C ASN A 160 21.98 5.83 -8.79
N LEU A 161 20.75 6.37 -8.76
CA LEU A 161 20.52 7.80 -8.54
C LEU A 161 20.99 8.25 -7.15
N ILE A 162 20.79 7.44 -6.12
CA ILE A 162 21.27 7.70 -4.75
C ILE A 162 22.81 7.66 -4.71
N GLN A 163 23.44 6.64 -5.30
CA GLN A 163 24.89 6.50 -5.36
C GLN A 163 25.56 7.68 -6.08
N LYS A 164 24.97 8.13 -7.18
CA LYS A 164 25.42 9.30 -7.95
C LYS A 164 25.13 10.63 -7.22
N LYS A 165 24.48 10.60 -6.07
CA LYS A 165 24.02 11.78 -5.31
C LYS A 165 23.08 12.69 -6.11
N SER A 166 22.42 12.17 -7.14
CA SER A 166 21.40 12.89 -7.91
C SER A 166 20.12 13.09 -7.10
N ILE A 167 19.84 12.17 -6.19
CA ILE A 167 18.74 12.26 -5.21
C ILE A 167 19.22 11.89 -3.82
N SER A 168 18.58 12.45 -2.80
CA SER A 168 18.80 12.12 -1.39
C SER A 168 17.46 12.05 -0.68
N PHE A 169 17.31 11.11 0.26
CA PHE A 169 16.11 10.94 1.08
C PHE A 169 16.41 11.07 2.57
N LYS A 170 17.63 11.50 2.95
CA LYS A 170 18.07 11.57 4.35
C LYS A 170 17.19 12.48 5.21
N ASP A 171 16.75 13.59 4.65
CA ASP A 171 15.88 14.57 5.30
C ASP A 171 14.42 14.12 5.42
N LEU A 172 14.06 13.03 4.75
CA LEU A 172 12.75 12.35 4.90
C LEU A 172 12.72 11.35 6.08
N ILE A 173 13.84 11.11 6.74
CA ILE A 173 13.90 10.27 7.93
C ILE A 173 13.63 11.18 9.14
N TYR A 174 12.50 10.93 9.83
CA TYR A 174 12.14 11.66 11.04
C TYR A 174 13.00 11.24 12.21
N ASN A 175 13.08 9.93 12.45
CA ASN A 175 13.86 9.35 13.53
C ASN A 175 14.23 7.90 13.20
N THR A 176 15.26 7.41 13.90
CA THR A 176 15.69 6.01 13.87
C THR A 176 15.54 5.44 15.28
N TYR A 177 14.73 4.40 15.42
CA TYR A 177 14.46 3.72 16.67
C TYR A 177 15.22 2.40 16.73
N GLU A 178 15.68 2.00 17.91
CA GLU A 178 16.13 0.62 18.12
C GLU A 178 14.91 -0.31 17.99
N ILE A 179 15.10 -1.55 17.49
CA ILE A 179 13.97 -2.46 17.25
C ILE A 179 13.13 -2.72 18.49
N ASP A 180 13.75 -2.74 19.67
CA ASP A 180 13.05 -2.98 20.94
C ASP A 180 12.12 -1.80 21.32
N ASP A 181 12.34 -0.61 20.76
CA ASP A 181 11.52 0.59 20.95
C ASP A 181 10.42 0.76 19.88
N TYR A 182 10.02 -0.34 19.26
CA TYR A 182 9.00 -0.34 18.20
C TYR A 182 7.68 0.33 18.61
N LYS A 183 7.30 0.25 19.89
CA LYS A 183 6.04 0.87 20.37
C LYS A 183 6.04 2.38 20.21
N ASN A 184 7.14 3.06 20.51
CA ASN A 184 7.27 4.49 20.35
C ASN A 184 7.35 4.88 18.86
N ALA A 185 8.05 4.08 18.04
CA ALA A 185 8.08 4.28 16.60
C ALA A 185 6.68 4.25 15.98
N TYR A 186 5.89 3.23 16.30
CA TYR A 186 4.50 3.14 15.82
C TYR A 186 3.61 4.25 16.37
N LYS A 187 3.79 4.65 17.63
CA LYS A 187 3.06 5.77 18.21
C LYS A 187 3.32 7.07 17.44
N THR A 188 4.56 7.36 17.08
CA THR A 188 4.94 8.53 16.29
C THR A 188 4.21 8.57 14.94
N ILE A 189 4.12 7.42 14.24
CA ILE A 189 3.42 7.35 12.95
C ILE A 189 1.91 7.49 13.12
N THR A 190 1.33 6.81 14.11
CA THR A 190 -0.13 6.77 14.30
C THR A 190 -0.71 8.05 14.90
N SER A 191 0.09 8.83 15.64
CA SER A 191 -0.30 10.13 16.18
C SER A 191 -0.24 11.25 15.13
N ASN A 192 0.17 10.95 13.90
CA ASN A 192 0.39 11.94 12.84
C ASN A 192 1.38 13.07 13.21
N GLU A 193 2.32 12.78 14.11
CA GLU A 193 3.38 13.73 14.49
C GLU A 193 4.30 14.08 13.32
N THR A 194 4.38 13.21 12.34
CA THR A 194 5.22 13.41 11.16
C THR A 194 4.60 12.80 9.90
N SER A 195 4.88 13.44 8.76
CA SER A 195 4.65 12.87 7.43
C SER A 195 5.91 12.20 6.85
N LYS A 196 6.98 12.09 7.66
CA LYS A 196 8.27 11.50 7.26
C LYS A 196 8.38 10.05 7.70
N ALA A 197 9.39 9.34 7.19
CA ALA A 197 9.64 7.95 7.53
C ALA A 197 10.32 7.80 8.89
N VAL A 198 10.01 6.73 9.60
CA VAL A 198 10.81 6.25 10.74
C VAL A 198 11.55 4.99 10.33
N LEU A 199 12.76 4.80 10.85
CA LEU A 199 13.58 3.63 10.60
C LEU A 199 13.79 2.82 11.88
N PHE A 200 14.00 1.51 11.72
CA PHE A 200 14.47 0.65 12.80
C PHE A 200 15.94 0.32 12.60
N LYS A 201 16.68 0.39 13.69
CA LYS A 201 18.06 -0.04 13.76
C LYS A 201 18.11 -1.40 14.45
N TYR A 202 18.82 -2.33 13.85
CA TYR A 202 19.08 -3.64 14.40
C TYR A 202 20.52 -3.68 14.90
N SER A 203 20.72 -4.12 16.15
CA SER A 203 22.06 -4.41 16.65
C SER A 203 22.54 -5.73 16.02
N PHE A 204 23.63 -5.67 15.28
CA PHE A 204 24.32 -6.86 14.76
C PHE A 204 25.25 -7.43 15.85
N ASP A 205 24.81 -7.53 17.10
CA ASP A 205 25.53 -8.33 18.06
C ASP A 205 25.44 -9.78 17.62
N SER A 206 26.57 -10.31 17.17
CA SER A 206 26.77 -11.68 16.72
C SER A 206 26.72 -12.72 17.86
N LYS A 207 25.86 -12.50 18.84
CA LYS A 207 25.34 -13.60 19.61
C LYS A 207 24.42 -14.35 18.65
N GLU A 208 24.96 -15.44 18.07
CA GLU A 208 24.12 -16.48 17.53
C GLU A 208 23.05 -16.77 18.58
N THR A 209 21.92 -16.07 18.50
CA THR A 209 20.71 -16.63 19.03
C THR A 209 20.57 -17.91 18.21
N LYS A 210 20.97 -19.03 18.80
CA LYS A 210 20.52 -20.33 18.33
C LYS A 210 19.01 -20.14 18.27
N ASN A 211 18.52 -19.82 17.08
CA ASN A 211 17.14 -19.96 16.78
C ASN A 211 16.85 -21.43 17.02
N ASN A 212 16.46 -21.75 18.24
CA ASN A 212 15.68 -22.92 18.48
C ASN A 212 14.38 -22.67 17.71
N PHE A 213 14.46 -22.77 16.39
CA PHE A 213 13.31 -23.22 15.65
C PHE A 213 12.99 -24.56 16.32
N ILE A 214 12.08 -24.50 17.27
CA ILE A 214 11.30 -25.67 17.59
C ILE A 214 10.61 -25.93 16.25
N SER A 215 11.25 -26.79 15.42
CA SER A 215 10.51 -27.54 14.44
C SER A 215 9.59 -28.42 15.29
N SER A 216 8.50 -27.79 15.77
CA SER A 216 7.34 -28.57 16.09
C SER A 216 7.11 -29.34 14.80
N GLU A 217 7.31 -30.66 14.86
CA GLU A 217 6.85 -31.54 13.81
C GLU A 217 5.52 -30.96 13.38
N ILE A 218 5.41 -30.59 12.10
CA ILE A 218 4.13 -30.15 11.54
C ILE A 218 3.29 -31.41 11.62
N ASN A 219 2.68 -31.59 12.78
CA ASN A 219 1.68 -32.63 12.96
C ASN A 219 0.67 -32.33 11.87
N SER A 220 0.64 -33.20 10.85
CA SER A 220 -0.36 -33.15 9.80
C SER A 220 -1.70 -32.90 10.48
N PHE A 221 -2.40 -31.84 10.12
CA PHE A 221 -3.73 -31.53 10.68
C PHE A 221 -4.55 -32.81 10.66
N SER A 222 -4.66 -33.45 11.84
CA SER A 222 -5.32 -34.77 11.97
C SER A 222 -6.80 -34.73 11.59
N ASP A 223 -7.40 -33.54 11.71
CA ASP A 223 -8.77 -33.27 11.34
C ASP A 223 -8.78 -32.21 10.23
N LYS A 224 -9.29 -32.59 9.08
CA LYS A 224 -9.45 -31.69 7.90
C LYS A 224 -10.65 -30.73 8.07
N GLU A 225 -10.91 -30.27 9.27
CA GLU A 225 -11.97 -29.33 9.60
C GLU A 225 -11.38 -28.01 10.04
N PHE A 226 -11.80 -26.93 9.42
CA PHE A 226 -11.29 -25.57 9.66
C PHE A 226 -12.43 -24.64 10.03
N SER A 227 -12.17 -23.75 10.96
CA SER A 227 -13.05 -22.64 11.32
C SER A 227 -12.31 -21.32 11.10
N ALA A 228 -13.01 -20.22 10.88
CA ALA A 228 -12.37 -18.96 10.52
C ALA A 228 -12.86 -17.80 11.39
N ILE A 229 -11.95 -16.90 11.69
CA ILE A 229 -12.18 -15.60 12.31
C ILE A 229 -11.74 -14.54 11.31
N GLY A 230 -12.71 -13.72 10.86
CA GLY A 230 -12.54 -12.75 9.81
C GLY A 230 -12.96 -13.26 8.44
N ALA A 231 -13.66 -12.41 7.70
CA ALA A 231 -14.14 -12.67 6.34
C ALA A 231 -13.83 -11.47 5.43
N GLY A 232 -12.59 -11.00 5.48
CA GLY A 232 -12.08 -9.91 4.65
C GLY A 232 -11.84 -10.32 3.20
N ASN A 233 -11.44 -9.37 2.35
CA ASN A 233 -11.19 -9.62 0.93
C ASN A 233 -10.13 -10.70 0.69
N GLN A 234 -9.07 -10.72 1.49
CA GLN A 234 -8.01 -11.73 1.41
C GLN A 234 -8.54 -13.12 1.71
N SER A 235 -9.36 -13.26 2.75
CA SER A 235 -10.01 -14.54 3.09
C SER A 235 -10.87 -15.05 1.96
N LEU A 236 -11.71 -14.18 1.38
CA LEU A 236 -12.66 -14.53 0.32
C LEU A 236 -11.96 -14.86 -1.01
N SER A 237 -10.88 -14.14 -1.33
CA SER A 237 -10.19 -14.29 -2.63
C SER A 237 -9.09 -15.35 -2.62
N VAL A 238 -8.43 -15.58 -1.50
CA VAL A 238 -7.25 -16.45 -1.41
C VAL A 238 -7.44 -17.60 -0.44
N LEU A 239 -7.70 -17.32 0.85
CA LEU A 239 -7.61 -18.35 1.88
C LEU A 239 -8.73 -19.38 1.81
N PHE A 240 -9.99 -18.96 1.77
CA PHE A 240 -11.12 -19.89 1.77
C PHE A 240 -11.14 -20.80 0.55
N PRO A 241 -10.80 -20.37 -0.69
CA PRO A 241 -10.60 -21.26 -1.82
C PRO A 241 -9.55 -22.35 -1.60
N ILE A 242 -8.45 -22.00 -0.92
CA ILE A 242 -7.35 -22.96 -0.63
C ILE A 242 -7.79 -23.95 0.43
N PHE A 243 -8.32 -23.48 1.56
CA PHE A 243 -8.75 -24.36 2.65
C PHE A 243 -9.92 -25.26 2.29
N LYS A 244 -10.85 -24.79 1.46
CA LYS A 244 -11.93 -25.61 0.92
C LYS A 244 -11.41 -26.82 0.11
N LYS A 245 -10.28 -26.69 -0.59
CA LYS A 245 -9.65 -27.80 -1.32
C LYS A 245 -8.94 -28.79 -0.37
N LYS A 246 -8.60 -28.35 0.84
CA LYS A 246 -7.84 -29.16 1.81
C LYS A 246 -8.73 -29.85 2.85
N GLY A 247 -9.95 -29.35 3.06
CA GLY A 247 -10.87 -29.92 4.04
C GLY A 247 -12.21 -29.20 4.12
N ASN A 248 -12.93 -29.44 5.19
CA ASN A 248 -14.26 -28.89 5.45
C ASN A 248 -14.17 -27.57 6.20
N LEU A 249 -14.95 -26.59 5.79
CA LEU A 249 -15.10 -25.32 6.48
C LEU A 249 -16.35 -25.38 7.36
N ASN A 250 -16.16 -25.32 8.68
CA ASN A 250 -17.25 -25.54 9.65
C ASN A 250 -17.86 -24.24 10.16
N PHE A 251 -17.09 -23.46 10.92
CA PHE A 251 -17.60 -22.27 11.58
C PHE A 251 -16.91 -21.02 11.05
N ILE A 252 -17.65 -19.93 10.98
CA ILE A 252 -17.12 -18.61 10.62
C ILE A 252 -17.65 -17.55 11.56
N SER A 253 -16.78 -16.61 11.97
CA SER A 253 -17.14 -15.39 12.70
C SER A 253 -16.52 -14.17 12.02
N GLY A 254 -17.17 -13.02 12.13
CA GLY A 254 -16.67 -11.77 11.61
C GLY A 254 -17.74 -10.67 11.59
N ASN A 255 -17.31 -9.43 11.32
CA ASN A 255 -18.13 -8.24 11.48
C ASN A 255 -18.94 -7.84 10.23
N SER A 256 -18.76 -8.52 9.09
CA SER A 256 -19.47 -8.20 7.84
C SER A 256 -20.51 -9.25 7.50
N PRO A 257 -21.82 -8.99 7.73
CA PRO A 257 -22.88 -9.94 7.42
C PRO A 257 -22.90 -10.38 5.94
N ILE A 258 -22.56 -9.45 5.03
CA ILE A 258 -22.53 -9.73 3.59
C ILE A 258 -21.40 -10.72 3.28
N ASN A 259 -20.21 -10.50 3.80
CA ASN A 259 -19.05 -11.37 3.56
C ASN A 259 -19.25 -12.75 4.20
N ILE A 260 -19.87 -12.81 5.36
CA ILE A 260 -20.21 -14.07 6.04
C ILE A 260 -21.23 -14.84 5.20
N SER A 261 -22.33 -14.21 4.76
CA SER A 261 -23.31 -14.84 3.89
C SER A 261 -22.70 -15.38 2.60
N ASN A 262 -21.81 -14.58 1.97
CA ASN A 262 -21.06 -15.00 0.80
C ASN A 262 -20.13 -16.17 1.08
N SER A 263 -19.49 -16.19 2.25
CA SER A 263 -18.59 -17.28 2.67
C SER A 263 -19.35 -18.59 2.84
N ILE A 264 -20.51 -18.55 3.47
CA ILE A 264 -21.38 -19.72 3.65
C ILE A 264 -21.82 -20.25 2.28
N LYS A 265 -22.34 -19.40 1.41
CA LYS A 265 -22.86 -19.81 0.10
C LYS A 265 -21.77 -20.31 -0.85
N LYS A 266 -20.64 -19.62 -0.93
CA LYS A 266 -19.60 -19.89 -1.91
C LYS A 266 -18.61 -20.96 -1.47
N PHE A 267 -18.25 -20.97 -0.19
CA PHE A 267 -17.21 -21.86 0.32
C PHE A 267 -17.75 -23.02 1.15
N GLY A 268 -19.01 -22.94 1.60
CA GLY A 268 -19.67 -24.03 2.30
C GLY A 268 -19.36 -24.09 3.79
N PHE A 269 -19.12 -22.94 4.44
CA PHE A 269 -19.15 -22.89 5.89
C PHE A 269 -20.50 -23.35 6.40
N LYS A 270 -20.50 -24.24 7.39
CA LYS A 270 -21.74 -24.85 7.88
C LYS A 270 -22.52 -23.92 8.78
N ASN A 271 -21.81 -23.16 9.64
CA ASN A 271 -22.44 -22.35 10.67
C ASN A 271 -21.73 -21.00 10.85
N PHE A 272 -22.53 -19.97 11.16
CA PHE A 272 -22.04 -18.69 11.65
C PHE A 272 -22.07 -18.67 13.17
N ILE A 273 -21.04 -18.11 13.79
CA ILE A 273 -20.94 -17.86 15.22
C ILE A 273 -20.83 -16.36 15.43
N GLU A 274 -21.79 -15.76 16.12
CA GLU A 274 -21.83 -14.34 16.41
C GLU A 274 -20.80 -13.97 17.48
N ASN A 275 -20.76 -14.75 18.55
CA ASN A 275 -19.79 -14.55 19.63
C ASN A 275 -18.47 -15.24 19.31
N GLU A 276 -17.49 -14.49 18.84
CA GLU A 276 -16.16 -14.99 18.48
C GLU A 276 -15.49 -15.82 19.58
N ASN A 277 -15.77 -15.54 20.86
CA ASN A 277 -15.19 -16.31 21.97
C ASN A 277 -15.57 -17.79 21.95
N GLU A 278 -16.70 -18.15 21.37
CA GLU A 278 -17.12 -19.54 21.23
C GLU A 278 -16.17 -20.33 20.31
N LEU A 279 -15.57 -19.67 19.29
CA LEU A 279 -14.59 -20.31 18.43
C LEU A 279 -13.33 -20.74 19.19
N TYR A 280 -12.92 -19.98 20.19
CA TYR A 280 -11.77 -20.34 21.01
C TYR A 280 -12.11 -21.42 22.03
N THR A 281 -13.25 -21.31 22.73
CA THR A 281 -13.60 -22.18 23.86
C THR A 281 -14.19 -23.52 23.45
N ASN A 282 -14.77 -23.64 22.28
CA ASN A 282 -15.38 -24.88 21.78
C ASN A 282 -14.32 -25.96 21.53
N LYS A 283 -14.33 -27.02 22.32
CA LYS A 283 -13.36 -28.13 22.25
C LYS A 283 -13.41 -28.93 20.94
N ASN A 284 -14.52 -28.86 20.21
CA ASN A 284 -14.65 -29.52 18.90
C ASN A 284 -13.97 -28.76 17.75
N ILE A 285 -13.60 -27.50 17.97
CA ILE A 285 -12.86 -26.69 17.01
C ILE A 285 -11.38 -26.85 17.34
N LYS A 286 -10.61 -27.43 16.41
CA LYS A 286 -9.16 -27.63 16.58
C LYS A 286 -8.35 -26.65 15.74
N ASN A 287 -8.77 -26.39 14.50
CA ASN A 287 -8.01 -25.59 13.55
C ASN A 287 -8.73 -24.26 13.27
N LEU A 288 -8.05 -23.16 13.54
CA LEU A 288 -8.54 -21.80 13.31
C LEU A 288 -7.73 -21.08 12.23
N ILE A 289 -8.43 -20.49 11.29
CA ILE A 289 -7.89 -19.52 10.34
C ILE A 289 -8.17 -18.13 10.91
N ILE A 290 -7.14 -17.37 11.22
CA ILE A 290 -7.24 -15.99 11.71
C ILE A 290 -6.87 -15.06 10.56
N SER A 291 -7.83 -14.30 10.08
CA SER A 291 -7.70 -13.34 8.99
C SER A 291 -8.45 -12.05 9.30
N THR A 292 -8.26 -11.58 10.50
CA THR A 292 -8.73 -10.30 11.02
C THR A 292 -7.74 -9.19 10.66
N PRO A 293 -8.07 -7.90 10.86
CA PRO A 293 -7.09 -6.82 10.75
C PRO A 293 -5.88 -7.06 11.66
N HIS A 294 -4.69 -6.71 11.19
CA HIS A 294 -3.40 -7.02 11.85
C HIS A 294 -3.33 -6.62 13.33
N PHE A 295 -3.97 -5.53 13.73
CA PHE A 295 -3.98 -5.07 15.11
C PHE A 295 -4.71 -6.01 16.08
N LEU A 296 -5.58 -6.92 15.57
CA LEU A 296 -6.28 -7.95 16.35
C LEU A 296 -5.54 -9.27 16.39
N HIS A 297 -4.49 -9.46 15.58
CA HIS A 297 -3.80 -10.74 15.46
C HIS A 297 -3.24 -11.23 16.78
N ALA A 298 -2.53 -10.37 17.52
CA ALA A 298 -1.91 -10.76 18.79
C ALA A 298 -2.93 -11.26 19.82
N GLU A 299 -4.06 -10.58 19.93
CA GLU A 299 -5.13 -10.97 20.86
C GLU A 299 -5.74 -12.32 20.45
N ASN A 300 -6.07 -12.48 19.17
CA ASN A 300 -6.68 -13.70 18.64
C ASN A 300 -5.74 -14.91 18.76
N ILE A 301 -4.45 -14.72 18.51
CA ILE A 301 -3.43 -15.76 18.71
C ILE A 301 -3.35 -16.18 20.18
N ILE A 302 -3.25 -15.23 21.10
CA ILE A 302 -3.15 -15.51 22.53
C ILE A 302 -4.38 -16.30 23.04
N LYS A 303 -5.58 -15.88 22.63
CA LYS A 303 -6.84 -16.59 22.94
C LYS A 303 -6.82 -18.01 22.40
N SER A 304 -6.38 -18.19 21.17
CA SER A 304 -6.31 -19.49 20.50
C SER A 304 -5.31 -20.43 21.16
N ILE A 305 -4.10 -19.97 21.50
CA ILE A 305 -3.07 -20.75 22.18
C ILE A 305 -3.55 -21.19 23.57
N LYS A 306 -4.15 -20.28 24.36
CA LYS A 306 -4.69 -20.60 25.68
C LYS A 306 -5.76 -21.71 25.65
N ASN A 307 -6.41 -21.90 24.50
CA ASN A 307 -7.43 -22.90 24.27
C ASN A 307 -6.95 -24.08 23.40
N ASN A 308 -5.64 -24.26 23.26
CA ASN A 308 -5.00 -25.36 22.52
C ASN A 308 -5.50 -25.48 21.05
N LYS A 309 -5.66 -24.37 20.36
CA LYS A 309 -6.03 -24.38 18.94
C LYS A 309 -4.78 -24.39 18.05
N ASN A 310 -4.86 -25.13 16.96
CA ASN A 310 -3.94 -24.97 15.83
C ASN A 310 -4.32 -23.71 15.06
N ILE A 311 -3.35 -22.90 14.69
CA ILE A 311 -3.59 -21.58 14.12
C ILE A 311 -2.95 -21.50 12.74
N PHE A 312 -3.72 -21.03 11.76
CA PHE A 312 -3.22 -20.43 10.55
C PHE A 312 -3.47 -18.93 10.65
N LEU A 313 -2.42 -18.15 10.63
CA LEU A 313 -2.47 -16.70 10.68
C LEU A 313 -2.07 -16.13 9.32
N GLU A 314 -2.86 -15.19 8.85
CA GLU A 314 -2.59 -14.42 7.63
C GLU A 314 -2.14 -13.01 7.95
#